data_413352b34db43cca7cd9fb3f453a1384
#
_entry.id   413352b34db43cca7cd9fb3f453a1384
#
_cell.length_a   1.000
_cell.length_b   1.000
_cell.length_c   1.000
_cell.angle_alpha   90.00
_cell.angle_beta   90.00
_cell.angle_gamma   90.00
#
_symmetry.space_group_name_H-M   'P 1'
#
loop_
_entity.id
_entity.type
_entity.pdbx_description
1 polymer ?
#
loop_
_entity_poly.entity_id
_entity_poly.type
_entity_poly.pdbx_seq_one_letter_code
_entity_poly.pdbx_strand_id
1 'polypeptide(L)'
;MQYLGINYEMKHAPKLDPTFIPFGVWREAYLKDAKQPISIAVERDNERISVHHTCIHGTPEMAEADYRYVERYVKFLLWSTGGFRVYICGCSELAQRLQKAYTPEGERHFDFTFVNQLFERDLEILDLPLDQCPASNEQPQPIGGYMDGCRIGFDAGGSDRKVSAVIDGLCRW
;
A
#
# COMPACT_ATOMS: atom_id res chain seq x y z
N MET A 1 -16.33 -16.11 -12.05
CA MET A 1 -14.92 -16.20 -12.47
C MET A 1 -14.10 -16.79 -11.34
N GLN A 2 -12.93 -17.38 -11.63
CA GLN A 2 -12.06 -17.94 -10.59
C GLN A 2 -10.62 -17.50 -10.81
N TYR A 3 -9.92 -17.16 -9.71
CA TYR A 3 -8.50 -16.85 -9.72
C TYR A 3 -7.86 -17.30 -8.39
N LEU A 4 -6.79 -18.07 -8.49
CA LEU A 4 -6.08 -18.66 -7.33
C LEU A 4 -7.03 -19.37 -6.33
N GLY A 5 -7.95 -20.19 -6.85
CA GLY A 5 -8.92 -20.90 -6.03
C GLY A 5 -10.12 -20.08 -5.53
N ILE A 6 -10.09 -18.76 -5.63
CA ILE A 6 -11.15 -17.86 -5.18
C ILE A 6 -12.15 -17.59 -6.29
N ASN A 7 -13.42 -17.87 -6.02
CA ASN A 7 -14.53 -17.50 -6.91
C ASN A 7 -14.99 -16.07 -6.63
N TYR A 8 -15.17 -15.27 -7.68
CA TYR A 8 -15.65 -13.89 -7.59
C TYR A 8 -16.57 -13.57 -8.78
N GLU A 9 -17.41 -12.56 -8.60
CA GLU A 9 -18.36 -12.09 -9.60
C GLU A 9 -18.04 -10.66 -10.01
N MET A 10 -18.12 -10.37 -11.30
CA MET A 10 -18.01 -9.02 -11.84
C MET A 10 -19.31 -8.60 -12.50
N LYS A 11 -19.78 -7.38 -12.22
CA LYS A 11 -20.96 -6.82 -12.92
C LYS A 11 -20.71 -6.57 -14.40
N HIS A 12 -19.48 -6.21 -14.75
CA HIS A 12 -19.08 -5.92 -16.13
C HIS A 12 -17.74 -6.60 -16.41
N ALA A 13 -17.74 -7.54 -17.34
CA ALA A 13 -16.52 -8.19 -17.80
C ALA A 13 -15.69 -7.21 -18.66
N PRO A 14 -14.37 -7.09 -18.44
CA PRO A 14 -13.50 -6.25 -19.28
C PRO A 14 -13.39 -6.86 -20.68
N LYS A 15 -13.93 -6.14 -21.69
CA LYS A 15 -13.94 -6.64 -23.07
C LYS A 15 -12.58 -6.53 -23.75
N LEU A 16 -11.78 -5.52 -23.39
CA LEU A 16 -10.48 -5.24 -24.01
C LEU A 16 -9.35 -6.03 -23.36
N ASP A 17 -9.50 -6.44 -22.11
CA ASP A 17 -8.55 -7.28 -21.38
C ASP A 17 -9.31 -8.35 -20.60
N PRO A 18 -9.62 -9.50 -21.22
CA PRO A 18 -10.34 -10.59 -20.55
C PRO A 18 -9.58 -11.18 -19.34
N THR A 19 -8.28 -10.93 -19.25
CA THR A 19 -7.44 -11.41 -18.14
C THR A 19 -7.39 -10.46 -16.96
N PHE A 20 -7.93 -9.26 -17.11
CA PHE A 20 -7.97 -8.28 -16.04
C PHE A 20 -8.81 -8.76 -14.85
N ILE A 21 -8.20 -8.72 -13.67
CA ILE A 21 -8.83 -9.11 -12.41
C ILE A 21 -8.93 -7.87 -11.54
N PRO A 22 -10.14 -7.35 -11.27
CA PRO A 22 -10.34 -6.25 -10.34
C PRO A 22 -9.94 -6.69 -8.94
N PHE A 23 -8.80 -6.26 -8.46
CA PHE A 23 -8.25 -6.73 -7.18
C PHE A 23 -9.21 -6.49 -6.00
N GLY A 24 -9.93 -5.37 -5.98
CA GLY A 24 -10.92 -5.08 -4.93
C GLY A 24 -12.01 -6.14 -4.85
N VAL A 25 -12.59 -6.53 -6.00
CA VAL A 25 -13.64 -7.55 -6.08
C VAL A 25 -13.10 -8.93 -5.67
N TRP A 26 -11.93 -9.29 -6.17
CA TRP A 26 -11.28 -10.55 -5.80
C TRP A 26 -10.93 -10.57 -4.30
N ARG A 27 -10.39 -9.48 -3.77
CA ARG A 27 -10.06 -9.33 -2.36
C ARG A 27 -11.27 -9.53 -1.44
N GLU A 28 -12.41 -8.94 -1.79
CA GLU A 28 -13.65 -9.12 -1.02
C GLU A 28 -14.07 -10.58 -0.96
N ALA A 29 -13.97 -11.30 -2.08
CA ALA A 29 -14.26 -12.73 -2.11
C ALA A 29 -13.23 -13.55 -1.31
N TYR A 30 -11.94 -13.23 -1.45
CA TYR A 30 -10.85 -13.85 -0.71
C TYR A 30 -11.02 -13.74 0.81
N LEU A 31 -11.37 -12.56 1.31
CA LEU A 31 -11.47 -12.29 2.75
C LEU A 31 -12.67 -12.97 3.43
N LYS A 32 -13.66 -13.46 2.69
CA LYS A 32 -14.84 -14.14 3.29
C LYS A 32 -14.44 -15.34 4.15
N ASP A 33 -13.45 -16.11 3.68
CA ASP A 33 -13.03 -17.36 4.31
C ASP A 33 -11.62 -17.30 4.92
N ALA A 34 -10.91 -16.17 4.75
CA ALA A 34 -9.61 -15.93 5.37
C ALA A 34 -9.78 -15.66 6.87
N LYS A 35 -9.14 -16.46 7.74
CA LYS A 35 -9.36 -16.40 9.19
C LYS A 35 -8.08 -16.33 10.03
N GLN A 36 -6.93 -16.63 9.46
CA GLN A 36 -5.66 -16.50 10.17
C GLN A 36 -5.27 -15.02 10.23
N PRO A 37 -5.21 -14.41 11.43
CA PRO A 37 -4.88 -13.00 11.55
C PRO A 37 -3.41 -12.76 11.24
N ILE A 38 -3.14 -11.68 10.53
CA ILE A 38 -1.82 -11.11 10.32
C ILE A 38 -1.89 -9.59 10.45
N SER A 39 -0.75 -8.96 10.67
CA SER A 39 -0.63 -7.51 10.62
C SER A 39 0.51 -7.11 9.68
N ILE A 40 0.27 -6.03 8.95
CA ILE A 40 1.28 -5.39 8.09
C ILE A 40 1.52 -4.00 8.67
N ALA A 41 2.75 -3.73 9.10
CA ALA A 41 3.12 -2.39 9.55
C ALA A 41 4.12 -1.79 8.55
N VAL A 42 3.99 -0.51 8.27
CA VAL A 42 4.88 0.23 7.36
C VAL A 42 5.45 1.42 8.09
N GLU A 43 6.78 1.44 8.18
CA GLU A 43 7.54 2.52 8.81
C GLU A 43 8.09 3.48 7.75
N ARG A 44 8.02 4.76 8.06
CA ARG A 44 8.56 5.88 7.30
C ARG A 44 9.29 6.85 8.22
N ASP A 45 9.78 7.96 7.68
CA ASP A 45 10.56 8.93 8.45
C ASP A 45 9.85 9.39 9.72
N ASN A 46 10.68 9.82 10.70
CA ASN A 46 10.28 10.27 12.02
C ASN A 46 9.53 9.19 12.83
N GLU A 47 9.94 7.93 12.68
CA GLU A 47 9.35 6.78 13.39
C GLU A 47 7.83 6.66 13.20
N ARG A 48 7.31 7.16 12.08
CA ARG A 48 5.89 7.04 11.75
C ARG A 48 5.59 5.63 11.28
N ILE A 49 4.66 4.99 11.93
CA ILE A 49 4.26 3.62 11.65
C ILE A 49 2.75 3.56 11.43
N SER A 50 2.35 3.09 10.26
CA SER A 50 0.95 2.70 10.00
C SER A 50 0.80 1.19 10.15
N VAL A 51 -0.26 0.75 10.82
CA VAL A 51 -0.53 -0.67 11.07
C VAL A 51 -1.87 -1.06 10.47
N HIS A 52 -1.84 -2.15 9.70
CA HIS A 52 -3.00 -2.69 9.00
C HIS A 52 -3.24 -4.13 9.40
N HIS A 53 -4.37 -4.38 10.05
CA HIS A 53 -4.77 -5.72 10.45
C HIS A 53 -5.62 -6.36 9.35
N THR A 54 -5.33 -7.63 9.03
CA THR A 54 -6.07 -8.40 8.04
C THR A 54 -5.99 -9.89 8.35
N CYS A 55 -6.58 -10.72 7.47
CA CYS A 55 -6.51 -12.17 7.59
C CYS A 55 -6.04 -12.80 6.28
N ILE A 56 -5.42 -13.97 6.42
CA ILE A 56 -5.08 -14.88 5.32
C ILE A 56 -5.75 -16.24 5.56
N HIS A 57 -5.72 -17.12 4.56
CA HIS A 57 -6.23 -18.49 4.74
C HIS A 57 -5.25 -19.36 5.56
N GLY A 58 -3.95 -19.22 5.31
CA GLY A 58 -2.90 -19.89 6.06
C GLY A 58 -2.81 -21.39 5.80
N THR A 59 -3.33 -21.87 4.66
CA THR A 59 -3.24 -23.28 4.28
C THR A 59 -2.37 -23.47 3.03
N PRO A 60 -1.73 -24.64 2.86
CA PRO A 60 -0.87 -24.89 1.70
C PRO A 60 -1.59 -24.71 0.36
N GLU A 61 -2.86 -25.07 0.28
CA GLU A 61 -3.67 -24.95 -0.94
C GLU A 61 -3.92 -23.48 -1.32
N MET A 62 -3.92 -22.60 -0.33
CA MET A 62 -4.16 -21.17 -0.52
C MET A 62 -2.88 -20.31 -0.51
N ALA A 63 -1.70 -20.92 -0.39
CA ALA A 63 -0.42 -20.21 -0.25
C ALA A 63 -0.16 -19.18 -1.38
N GLU A 64 -0.57 -19.48 -2.61
CA GLU A 64 -0.45 -18.54 -3.73
C GLU A 64 -1.47 -17.39 -3.66
N ALA A 65 -2.68 -17.67 -3.20
CA ALA A 65 -3.70 -16.65 -2.99
C ALA A 65 -3.30 -15.72 -1.83
N ASP A 66 -2.79 -16.29 -0.73
CA ASP A 66 -2.29 -15.54 0.42
C ASP A 66 -1.11 -14.64 0.03
N TYR A 67 -0.15 -15.18 -0.73
CA TYR A 67 0.96 -14.37 -1.23
C TYR A 67 0.48 -13.25 -2.15
N ARG A 68 -0.39 -13.55 -3.12
CA ARG A 68 -0.92 -12.56 -4.05
C ARG A 68 -1.68 -11.43 -3.33
N TYR A 69 -2.46 -11.79 -2.32
CA TYR A 69 -3.18 -10.83 -1.50
C TYR A 69 -2.22 -9.91 -0.74
N VAL A 70 -1.29 -10.48 0.02
CA VAL A 70 -0.38 -9.71 0.87
C VAL A 70 0.62 -8.91 0.05
N GLU A 71 1.15 -9.47 -1.03
CA GLU A 71 2.05 -8.78 -1.96
C GLU A 71 1.40 -7.52 -2.57
N ARG A 72 0.16 -7.65 -3.04
CA ARG A 72 -0.59 -6.51 -3.57
C ARG A 72 -0.92 -5.48 -2.50
N TYR A 73 -1.19 -5.93 -1.29
CA TYR A 73 -1.47 -5.03 -0.18
C TYR A 73 -0.20 -4.25 0.23
N VAL A 74 0.93 -4.92 0.37
CA VAL A 74 2.22 -4.27 0.64
C VAL A 74 2.55 -3.25 -0.45
N LYS A 75 2.44 -3.62 -1.73
CA LYS A 75 2.65 -2.69 -2.83
C LYS A 75 1.73 -1.47 -2.72
N PHE A 76 0.45 -1.68 -2.46
CA PHE A 76 -0.51 -0.59 -2.29
C PHE A 76 -0.09 0.35 -1.15
N LEU A 77 0.32 -0.19 0.00
CA LEU A 77 0.75 0.62 1.14
C LEU A 77 2.02 1.42 0.84
N LEU A 78 3.03 0.81 0.22
CA LEU A 78 4.24 1.49 -0.18
C LEU A 78 3.98 2.65 -1.16
N TRP A 79 3.01 2.51 -2.07
CA TRP A 79 2.67 3.55 -3.04
C TRP A 79 1.67 4.60 -2.55
N SER A 80 0.84 4.29 -1.57
CA SER A 80 -0.17 5.21 -1.04
C SER A 80 0.29 5.96 0.21
N THR A 81 0.99 5.27 1.10
CA THR A 81 1.45 5.81 2.39
C THR A 81 2.93 6.20 2.34
N GLY A 82 3.72 5.48 1.53
CA GLY A 82 5.17 5.54 1.55
C GLY A 82 5.76 4.75 2.72
N GLY A 83 7.04 4.48 2.65
CA GLY A 83 7.78 3.81 3.71
C GLY A 83 8.97 3.03 3.16
N PHE A 84 9.91 2.74 4.02
CA PHE A 84 11.14 2.02 3.69
C PHE A 84 11.31 0.74 4.52
N ARG A 85 10.45 0.50 5.51
CA ARG A 85 10.46 -0.74 6.28
C ARG A 85 9.06 -1.29 6.43
N VAL A 86 8.90 -2.55 6.10
CA VAL A 86 7.63 -3.27 6.17
C VAL A 86 7.78 -4.42 7.16
N TYR A 87 6.90 -4.50 8.12
CA TYR A 87 6.82 -5.61 9.06
C TYR A 87 5.66 -6.50 8.65
N ILE A 88 5.95 -7.78 8.45
CA ILE A 88 4.95 -8.83 8.23
C ILE A 88 4.84 -9.62 9.53
N CYS A 89 3.73 -9.48 10.21
CA CYS A 89 3.55 -10.03 11.54
C CYS A 89 2.54 -11.18 11.52
N GLY A 90 2.99 -12.37 11.93
CA GLY A 90 2.13 -13.55 12.07
C GLY A 90 2.19 -14.56 10.93
N CYS A 91 3.08 -14.39 9.93
CA CYS A 91 3.31 -15.38 8.88
C CYS A 91 4.72 -15.28 8.27
N SER A 92 5.66 -16.05 8.79
CA SER A 92 7.07 -16.06 8.35
C SER A 92 7.25 -16.49 6.90
N GLU A 93 6.43 -17.40 6.40
CA GLU A 93 6.49 -17.82 4.99
C GLU A 93 6.23 -16.67 4.03
N LEU A 94 5.21 -15.88 4.30
CA LEU A 94 4.90 -14.68 3.51
C LEU A 94 6.00 -13.62 3.61
N ALA A 95 6.54 -13.38 4.80
CA ALA A 95 7.66 -12.47 4.99
C ALA A 95 8.86 -12.87 4.14
N GLN A 96 9.27 -14.16 4.17
CA GLN A 96 10.39 -14.67 3.37
C GLN A 96 10.14 -14.57 1.87
N ARG A 97 8.92 -14.82 1.40
CA ARG A 97 8.56 -14.66 -0.02
C ARG A 97 8.66 -13.19 -0.45
N LEU A 98 8.15 -12.28 0.37
CA LEU A 98 8.24 -10.85 0.10
C LEU A 98 9.68 -10.33 0.14
N GLN A 99 10.50 -10.80 1.09
CA GLN A 99 11.94 -10.48 1.12
C GLN A 99 12.63 -10.84 -0.19
N LYS A 100 12.31 -11.98 -0.79
CA LYS A 100 12.87 -12.40 -2.10
C LYS A 100 12.32 -11.56 -3.26
N ALA A 101 11.05 -11.16 -3.18
CA ALA A 101 10.42 -10.37 -4.24
C ALA A 101 10.96 -8.93 -4.30
N TYR A 102 11.18 -8.31 -3.14
CA TYR A 102 11.67 -6.93 -3.01
C TYR A 102 13.20 -6.88 -2.87
N THR A 103 13.87 -7.28 -3.93
CA THR A 103 15.34 -7.21 -4.09
C THR A 103 15.70 -6.60 -5.43
N PRO A 104 16.96 -6.21 -5.68
CA PRO A 104 17.40 -5.68 -6.99
C PRO A 104 17.10 -6.62 -8.16
N GLU A 105 17.11 -7.94 -7.93
CA GLU A 105 16.86 -8.98 -8.94
C GLU A 105 15.48 -9.64 -8.79
N GLY A 106 14.70 -9.21 -7.80
CA GLY A 106 13.40 -9.80 -7.48
C GLY A 106 12.27 -9.34 -8.40
N GLU A 107 11.12 -9.98 -8.25
CA GLU A 107 9.89 -9.61 -8.98
C GLU A 107 9.53 -8.13 -8.82
N ARG A 108 9.86 -7.55 -7.66
CA ARG A 108 9.57 -6.16 -7.28
C ARG A 108 10.80 -5.26 -7.30
N HIS A 109 11.78 -5.55 -8.16
CA HIS A 109 13.00 -4.76 -8.30
C HIS A 109 12.73 -3.27 -8.58
N PHE A 110 11.69 -2.95 -9.37
CA PHE A 110 11.31 -1.57 -9.63
C PHE A 110 10.85 -0.86 -8.35
N ASP A 111 9.94 -1.49 -7.61
CA ASP A 111 9.43 -0.93 -6.36
C ASP A 111 10.56 -0.79 -5.32
N PHE A 112 11.45 -1.79 -5.22
CA PHE A 112 12.63 -1.76 -4.37
C PHE A 112 13.55 -0.58 -4.71
N THR A 113 13.96 -0.46 -5.97
CA THR A 113 14.86 0.61 -6.42
C THR A 113 14.24 1.99 -6.24
N PHE A 114 12.95 2.14 -6.55
CA PHE A 114 12.25 3.41 -6.42
C PHE A 114 12.15 3.86 -4.95
N VAL A 115 11.80 2.96 -4.05
CA VAL A 115 11.72 3.25 -2.61
C VAL A 115 13.10 3.63 -2.05
N ASN A 116 14.15 2.89 -2.43
CA ASN A 116 15.52 3.18 -2.00
C ASN A 116 15.97 4.58 -2.44
N GLN A 117 15.65 4.97 -3.67
CA GLN A 117 15.97 6.31 -4.17
C GLN A 117 15.16 7.40 -3.47
N LEU A 118 13.88 7.14 -3.18
CA LEU A 118 13.00 8.12 -2.56
C LEU A 118 13.36 8.40 -1.10
N PHE A 119 13.69 7.36 -0.34
CA PHE A 119 14.00 7.47 1.09
C PHE A 119 15.50 7.53 1.39
N GLU A 120 16.37 7.42 0.37
CA GLU A 120 17.83 7.37 0.50
C GLU A 120 18.30 6.28 1.48
N ARG A 121 17.59 5.16 1.52
CA ARG A 121 17.86 3.97 2.35
C ARG A 121 17.22 2.73 1.78
N ASP A 122 17.72 1.57 2.17
CA ASP A 122 17.23 0.30 1.66
C ASP A 122 15.81 -0.02 2.19
N LEU A 123 14.97 -0.54 1.29
CA LEU A 123 13.69 -1.11 1.66
C LEU A 123 13.94 -2.44 2.40
N GLU A 124 13.44 -2.53 3.61
CA GLU A 124 13.53 -3.72 4.44
C GLU A 124 12.16 -4.37 4.63
N ILE A 125 12.13 -5.70 4.57
CA ILE A 125 10.94 -6.49 4.96
C ILE A 125 11.34 -7.38 6.14
N LEU A 126 10.66 -7.19 7.26
CA LEU A 126 10.95 -7.87 8.52
C LEU A 126 9.86 -8.85 8.88
N ASP A 127 10.27 -10.01 9.39
CA ASP A 127 9.40 -11.05 9.92
C ASP A 127 9.29 -10.93 11.42
N LEU A 128 8.07 -10.82 11.94
CA LEU A 128 7.81 -10.75 13.38
C LEU A 128 6.66 -11.67 13.78
N PRO A 129 6.66 -12.17 15.02
CA PRO A 129 5.46 -12.75 15.63
C PRO A 129 4.31 -11.71 15.66
N LEU A 130 3.07 -12.18 15.62
CA LEU A 130 1.91 -11.29 15.57
C LEU A 130 1.81 -10.36 16.79
N ASP A 131 2.16 -10.86 17.96
CA ASP A 131 2.16 -10.15 19.24
C ASP A 131 3.31 -9.15 19.40
N GLN A 132 4.29 -9.18 18.48
CA GLN A 132 5.41 -8.25 18.42
C GLN A 132 5.26 -7.20 17.31
N CYS A 133 4.09 -7.14 16.68
CA CYS A 133 3.82 -6.11 15.69
C CYS A 133 3.98 -4.71 16.32
N PRO A 134 4.71 -3.78 15.66
CA PRO A 134 4.85 -2.42 16.16
C PRO A 134 3.48 -1.76 16.37
N ALA A 135 3.38 -0.92 17.38
CA ALA A 135 2.19 -0.10 17.57
C ALA A 135 2.12 1.02 16.51
N SER A 136 0.91 1.39 16.12
CA SER A 136 0.71 2.53 15.24
C SER A 136 1.22 3.82 15.89
N ASN A 137 2.00 4.59 15.12
CA ASN A 137 2.52 5.91 15.50
C ASN A 137 2.19 6.94 14.43
N GLU A 138 0.93 7.01 14.05
CA GLU A 138 0.43 8.02 13.13
C GLU A 138 0.13 9.32 13.88
N GLN A 139 0.69 10.42 13.40
CA GLN A 139 0.45 11.75 13.96
C GLN A 139 0.00 12.68 12.82
N PRO A 140 -1.26 12.68 12.48
CA PRO A 140 -1.76 13.56 11.42
C PRO A 140 -1.55 15.02 11.83
N GLN A 141 -0.93 15.80 10.93
CA GLN A 141 -0.80 17.23 11.10
C GLN A 141 -1.59 17.94 10.00
N PRO A 142 -2.46 18.87 10.33
CA PRO A 142 -3.11 19.70 9.33
C PRO A 142 -2.04 20.57 8.64
N ILE A 143 -1.85 20.37 7.33
CA ILE A 143 -0.91 21.11 6.50
C ILE A 143 -1.66 21.98 5.50
N GLY A 144 -2.54 22.81 5.96
CA GLY A 144 -3.32 23.66 5.08
C GLY A 144 -4.26 24.58 5.85
N GLY A 145 -5.07 25.35 5.14
CA GLY A 145 -6.05 26.23 5.74
C GLY A 145 -5.51 27.53 6.32
N TYR A 146 -4.23 27.81 6.15
CA TYR A 146 -3.63 29.09 6.54
C TYR A 146 -4.02 30.16 5.52
N MET A 147 -5.18 30.76 5.68
CA MET A 147 -5.77 31.70 4.72
C MET A 147 -5.50 33.16 5.05
N ASP A 148 -4.88 33.46 6.18
CA ASP A 148 -4.57 34.82 6.62
C ASP A 148 -3.49 35.46 5.75
N GLY A 149 -3.65 36.74 5.41
CA GLY A 149 -2.73 37.50 4.57
C GLY A 149 -2.77 37.10 3.10
N CYS A 150 -1.72 37.46 2.37
CA CYS A 150 -1.62 37.19 0.94
C CYS A 150 -1.03 35.80 0.66
N ARG A 151 -1.69 35.02 -0.20
CA ARG A 151 -1.25 33.70 -0.64
C ARG A 151 -1.36 33.60 -2.16
N ILE A 152 -0.37 32.96 -2.76
CA ILE A 152 -0.40 32.59 -4.17
C ILE A 152 -0.36 31.07 -4.26
N GLY A 153 -1.38 30.49 -4.86
CA GLY A 153 -1.41 29.08 -5.24
C GLY A 153 -0.96 28.91 -6.69
N PHE A 154 -0.11 27.91 -6.92
CA PHE A 154 0.36 27.57 -8.26
C PHE A 154 0.17 26.07 -8.50
N ASP A 155 -0.54 25.73 -9.57
CA ASP A 155 -0.73 24.37 -10.04
C ASP A 155 0.01 24.21 -11.38
N ALA A 156 1.06 23.39 -11.38
CA ALA A 156 1.83 23.04 -12.56
C ALA A 156 1.33 21.72 -13.16
N GLY A 157 0.23 21.77 -13.87
CA GLY A 157 -0.31 20.61 -14.60
C GLY A 157 0.53 20.23 -15.81
N GLY A 158 0.35 19.01 -16.30
CA GLY A 158 1.05 18.52 -17.49
C GLY A 158 0.64 19.22 -18.78
N SER A 159 -0.60 19.68 -18.88
CA SER A 159 -1.17 20.36 -20.04
C SER A 159 -1.41 21.86 -19.85
N ASP A 160 -1.59 22.31 -18.61
CA ASP A 160 -1.90 23.67 -18.26
C ASP A 160 -1.22 24.11 -16.95
N ARG A 161 -1.25 25.40 -16.69
CA ARG A 161 -0.75 26.00 -15.44
C ARG A 161 -1.84 26.89 -14.89
N LYS A 162 -2.14 26.72 -13.60
CA LYS A 162 -3.14 27.52 -12.92
C LYS A 162 -2.51 28.31 -11.79
N VAL A 163 -2.92 29.55 -11.65
CA VAL A 163 -2.49 30.44 -10.57
C VAL A 163 -3.70 31.00 -9.87
N SER A 164 -3.68 31.05 -8.57
CA SER A 164 -4.69 31.72 -7.76
C SER A 164 -4.04 32.69 -6.80
N ALA A 165 -4.67 33.82 -6.55
CA ALA A 165 -4.28 34.76 -5.51
C ALA A 165 -5.42 34.88 -4.49
N VAL A 166 -5.05 34.78 -3.21
CA VAL A 166 -5.99 34.84 -2.09
C VAL A 166 -5.50 35.88 -1.10
N ILE A 167 -6.39 36.74 -0.64
CA ILE A 167 -6.16 37.73 0.40
C ILE A 167 -7.20 37.49 1.49
N ASP A 168 -6.74 37.14 2.70
CA ASP A 168 -7.57 36.86 3.87
C ASP A 168 -8.73 35.87 3.56
N GLY A 169 -8.43 34.77 2.88
CA GLY A 169 -9.39 33.75 2.51
C GLY A 169 -10.25 34.07 1.29
N LEU A 170 -10.18 35.30 0.72
CA LEU A 170 -10.94 35.67 -0.45
C LEU A 170 -10.09 35.53 -1.71
N CYS A 171 -10.59 34.74 -2.66
CA CYS A 171 -9.97 34.62 -3.97
C CYS A 171 -10.04 35.94 -4.72
N ARG A 172 -8.92 36.36 -5.28
CA ARG A 172 -8.80 37.63 -6.05
C ARG A 172 -8.47 37.38 -7.52
N TRP A 173 -8.55 36.15 -7.99
CA TRP A 173 -8.34 35.55 -9.34
C TRP A 173 -7.22 34.62 -9.41
#